data_1747c9d0f370921c2da1e26102e2d41d
#
_entry.id   1747c9d0f370921c2da1e26102e2d41d
#
_cell.length_a   1.000
_cell.length_b   1.000
_cell.length_c   1.000
_cell.angle_alpha   90.00
_cell.angle_beta   90.00
_cell.angle_gamma   90.00
#
_symmetry.space_group_name_H-M   'P 1'
#
loop_
_entity.id
_entity.type
_entity.pdbx_description
1 polymer ?
#
loop_
_entity_poly.entity_id
_entity_poly.type
_entity_poly.pdbx_seq_one_letter_code
_entity_poly.pdbx_strand_id
1 'polypeptide(L)'
;MGRNENIAIFKDTEKLCRTNKRIKESLENSIKLQKLILEGDKIKTPELTLYDTEARVLVSRKRTYDAAASNPGGGVISGAGAQEECLCRCSSLYFCLNTDAMWKGFYYPHRNAHNPIHNDDIIYTPAVTVFKTDTALPRLMTENDWFDVDVITCAAPNLRLRPTNRYNPADGDAVRVRDKDLLLLHEKKLRRMLDVAVMEGTETIILGAFGCGAFCNNPEVVALANKNVIKDYLHAFKNIEYAVYCSPGDDRNYRIFERVLRLV
;
A
#
# COMPACT_ATOMS: atom_id res chain seq x y z
N MET A 1 -9.54 13.32 13.36
CA MET A 1 -8.30 14.11 13.51
C MET A 1 -8.27 15.21 12.47
N GLY A 2 -7.93 16.45 12.85
CA GLY A 2 -7.85 17.59 11.93
C GLY A 2 -6.55 17.59 11.12
N ARG A 3 -6.53 18.32 9.99
CA ARG A 3 -5.31 18.43 9.14
C ARG A 3 -4.09 18.93 9.90
N ASN A 4 -4.27 19.92 10.77
CA ASN A 4 -3.16 20.50 11.55
C ASN A 4 -2.56 19.51 12.54
N GLU A 5 -3.37 18.66 13.15
CA GLU A 5 -2.89 17.57 14.03
C GLU A 5 -2.09 16.54 13.25
N ASN A 6 -2.57 16.14 12.07
CA ASN A 6 -1.84 15.24 11.17
C ASN A 6 -0.48 15.79 10.76
N ILE A 7 -0.40 17.09 10.45
CA ILE A 7 0.85 17.78 10.11
C ILE A 7 1.80 17.78 11.31
N ALA A 8 1.29 18.05 12.52
CA ALA A 8 2.11 18.06 13.75
C ALA A 8 2.70 16.67 14.03
N ILE A 9 1.89 15.61 13.91
CA ILE A 9 2.34 14.23 14.11
C ILE A 9 3.38 13.84 13.06
N PHE A 10 3.20 14.25 11.80
CA PHE A 10 4.18 13.98 10.75
C PHE A 10 5.51 14.71 10.98
N LYS A 11 5.48 15.96 11.40
CA LYS A 11 6.69 16.72 11.77
C LYS A 11 7.45 16.08 12.93
N ASP A 12 6.73 15.53 13.92
CA ASP A 12 7.36 14.78 15.00
C ASP A 12 7.98 13.46 14.49
N THR A 13 7.31 12.76 13.56
CA THR A 13 7.89 11.59 12.86
C THR A 13 9.17 11.97 12.10
N GLU A 14 9.16 13.07 11.36
CA GLU A 14 10.34 13.61 10.68
C GLU A 14 11.49 13.89 11.65
N LYS A 15 11.21 14.53 12.79
CA LYS A 15 12.20 14.79 13.83
C LYS A 15 12.80 13.48 14.35
N LEU A 16 11.96 12.47 14.65
CA LEU A 16 12.42 11.16 15.14
C LEU A 16 13.33 10.46 14.11
N CYS A 17 12.95 10.45 12.84
CA CYS A 17 13.78 9.85 11.77
C CYS A 17 15.14 10.54 11.60
N ARG A 18 15.24 11.83 11.95
CA ARG A 18 16.51 12.59 11.89
C ARG A 18 17.36 12.46 13.14
N THR A 19 16.76 12.28 14.32
CA THR A 19 17.45 12.40 15.62
C THR A 19 17.61 11.10 16.39
N ASN A 20 16.71 10.14 16.21
CA ASN A 20 16.82 8.85 16.88
C ASN A 20 17.78 7.93 16.12
N LYS A 21 18.83 7.46 16.78
CA LYS A 21 19.90 6.67 16.17
C LYS A 21 19.38 5.36 15.57
N ARG A 22 18.53 4.60 16.31
CA ARG A 22 17.98 3.32 15.86
C ARG A 22 17.12 3.47 14.62
N ILE A 23 16.23 4.48 14.60
CA ILE A 23 15.37 4.76 13.45
C ILE A 23 16.21 5.17 12.23
N LYS A 24 17.25 5.99 12.44
CA LYS A 24 18.12 6.45 11.36
C LYS A 24 18.91 5.29 10.74
N GLU A 25 19.48 4.41 11.53
CA GLU A 25 20.20 3.22 11.07
C GLU A 25 19.28 2.28 10.29
N SER A 26 18.07 2.02 10.80
CA SER A 26 17.06 1.22 10.11
C SER A 26 16.64 1.87 8.78
N LEU A 27 16.38 3.18 8.76
CA LEU A 27 16.02 3.92 7.55
C LEU A 27 17.12 3.84 6.47
N GLU A 28 18.38 4.04 6.84
CA GLU A 28 19.51 3.93 5.93
C GLU A 28 19.62 2.53 5.33
N ASN A 29 19.39 1.49 6.13
CA ASN A 29 19.36 0.10 5.69
C ASN A 29 18.20 -0.17 4.74
N SER A 30 16.99 0.27 5.08
CA SER A 30 15.80 0.13 4.24
C SER A 30 16.00 0.78 2.87
N ILE A 31 16.55 2.01 2.82
CA ILE A 31 16.86 2.71 1.56
C ILE A 31 17.87 1.94 0.73
N LYS A 32 18.92 1.40 1.36
CA LYS A 32 19.96 0.63 0.68
C LYS A 32 19.41 -0.66 0.04
N LEU A 33 18.49 -1.31 0.69
CA LEU A 33 17.90 -2.59 0.25
C LEU A 33 16.63 -2.41 -0.58
N GLN A 34 16.12 -1.18 -0.70
CA GLN A 34 14.91 -0.86 -1.46
C GLN A 34 15.08 -1.24 -2.94
N LYS A 35 14.02 -1.80 -3.52
CA LYS A 35 14.00 -2.23 -4.91
C LYS A 35 12.91 -1.49 -5.68
N LEU A 36 13.25 -1.00 -6.87
CA LEU A 36 12.30 -0.50 -7.85
C LEU A 36 12.13 -1.60 -8.91
N ILE A 37 10.91 -2.06 -9.11
CA ILE A 37 10.55 -3.14 -10.04
C ILE A 37 9.59 -2.54 -11.06
N LEU A 38 10.10 -2.25 -12.26
CA LEU A 38 9.33 -1.62 -13.32
C LEU A 38 8.40 -2.62 -14.02
N GLU A 39 7.31 -2.16 -14.61
CA GLU A 39 6.33 -2.99 -15.31
C GLU A 39 6.99 -3.88 -16.40
N GLY A 40 8.02 -3.36 -17.07
CA GLY A 40 8.78 -4.11 -18.08
C GLY A 40 9.74 -5.15 -17.53
N ASP A 41 10.02 -5.14 -16.23
CA ASP A 41 10.95 -6.08 -15.62
C ASP A 41 10.31 -7.47 -15.56
N LYS A 42 11.08 -8.47 -15.99
CA LYS A 42 10.67 -9.88 -15.87
C LYS A 42 10.86 -10.32 -14.43
N ILE A 43 9.76 -10.48 -13.71
CA ILE A 43 9.76 -11.15 -12.42
C ILE A 43 9.85 -12.65 -12.69
N LYS A 44 10.81 -13.32 -12.06
CA LYS A 44 10.87 -14.79 -12.10
C LYS A 44 9.60 -15.31 -11.45
N THR A 45 8.91 -16.24 -12.10
CA THR A 45 7.75 -16.90 -11.49
C THR A 45 8.19 -17.58 -10.19
N PRO A 46 7.68 -17.18 -9.03
CA PRO A 46 8.07 -17.80 -7.77
C PRO A 46 7.49 -19.22 -7.67
N GLU A 47 8.08 -20.01 -6.78
CA GLU A 47 7.45 -21.23 -6.32
C GLU A 47 6.27 -20.88 -5.40
N LEU A 48 5.08 -21.42 -5.68
CA LEU A 48 3.86 -21.13 -4.93
C LEU A 48 3.48 -22.24 -3.94
N THR A 49 4.26 -23.31 -3.85
CA THR A 49 4.04 -24.46 -2.98
C THR A 49 5.07 -24.51 -1.85
N LEU A 50 5.24 -23.41 -1.13
CA LEU A 50 6.24 -23.28 -0.06
C LEU A 50 5.80 -23.94 1.26
N TYR A 51 4.49 -24.10 1.45
CA TYR A 51 3.91 -24.67 2.66
C TYR A 51 2.97 -25.82 2.36
N ASP A 52 3.00 -26.87 3.19
CA ASP A 52 2.13 -28.06 3.06
C ASP A 52 0.66 -27.73 3.35
N THR A 53 0.43 -26.73 4.18
CA THR A 53 -0.92 -26.28 4.56
C THR A 53 -1.30 -24.99 3.87
N GLU A 54 -2.59 -24.87 3.54
CA GLU A 54 -3.13 -23.61 3.01
C GLU A 54 -3.00 -22.46 4.01
N ALA A 55 -2.77 -21.26 3.50
CA ALA A 55 -2.71 -20.05 4.28
C ALA A 55 -4.02 -19.80 5.02
N ARG A 56 -3.92 -19.31 6.24
CA ARG A 56 -5.09 -18.78 6.95
C ARG A 56 -5.50 -17.47 6.31
N VAL A 57 -6.66 -17.45 5.64
CA VAL A 57 -7.26 -16.24 5.08
C VAL A 57 -8.17 -15.58 6.09
N LEU A 58 -7.96 -14.31 6.38
CA LEU A 58 -8.74 -13.52 7.35
C LEU A 58 -9.15 -12.18 6.74
N VAL A 59 -10.42 -11.80 6.92
CA VAL A 59 -10.89 -10.43 6.65
C VAL A 59 -11.15 -9.72 7.96
N SER A 60 -10.48 -8.60 8.19
CA SER A 60 -10.53 -7.86 9.45
C SER A 60 -10.92 -6.39 9.24
N ARG A 61 -11.50 -5.77 10.30
CA ARG A 61 -11.82 -4.33 10.32
C ARG A 61 -10.60 -3.53 10.79
N LYS A 62 -9.54 -3.54 10.01
CA LYS A 62 -8.30 -2.82 10.30
C LYS A 62 -7.95 -1.88 9.15
N ARG A 63 -6.87 -1.15 9.28
CA ARG A 63 -6.34 -0.32 8.20
C ARG A 63 -5.23 -1.08 7.47
N THR A 64 -5.22 -1.00 6.15
CA THR A 64 -4.07 -1.31 5.30
C THR A 64 -3.72 -0.09 4.47
N TYR A 65 -2.75 -0.24 3.58
CA TYR A 65 -2.15 0.90 2.90
C TYR A 65 -2.32 0.77 1.39
N ASP A 66 -2.97 1.79 0.80
CA ASP A 66 -3.01 2.01 -0.64
C ASP A 66 -2.06 3.15 -0.97
N ALA A 67 -1.13 2.93 -1.88
CA ALA A 67 -0.15 3.94 -2.26
C ALA A 67 -0.64 4.86 -3.37
N ALA A 68 -0.22 6.13 -3.32
CA ALA A 68 -0.39 7.08 -4.39
C ALA A 68 0.87 7.13 -5.26
N ALA A 69 0.73 6.97 -6.59
CA ALA A 69 1.87 7.02 -7.51
C ALA A 69 2.45 8.40 -7.75
N SER A 70 1.79 9.45 -7.31
CA SER A 70 2.13 10.82 -7.71
C SER A 70 3.03 11.55 -6.72
N ASN A 71 3.04 11.15 -5.46
CA ASN A 71 3.88 11.74 -4.41
C ASN A 71 4.24 10.68 -3.37
N PRO A 72 5.45 10.68 -2.84
CA PRO A 72 5.80 9.89 -1.66
C PRO A 72 4.83 10.18 -0.52
N GLY A 73 4.25 9.13 0.06
CA GLY A 73 3.33 9.26 1.18
C GLY A 73 2.08 10.07 0.87
N GLY A 74 1.66 10.17 -0.39
CA GLY A 74 0.46 10.87 -0.81
C GLY A 74 0.43 12.34 -0.37
N GLY A 75 -0.58 12.69 0.42
CA GLY A 75 -0.76 14.04 0.97
C GLY A 75 -0.29 14.21 2.42
N VAL A 76 0.62 13.37 2.93
CA VAL A 76 1.04 13.36 4.34
C VAL A 76 1.55 14.73 4.83
N ILE A 77 2.34 15.42 4.00
CA ILE A 77 2.87 16.76 4.33
C ILE A 77 1.75 17.79 4.53
N SER A 78 0.67 17.67 3.77
CA SER A 78 -0.50 18.55 3.86
C SER A 78 -1.57 18.08 4.84
N GLY A 79 -1.27 17.03 5.63
CA GLY A 79 -2.15 16.53 6.66
C GLY A 79 -3.34 15.70 6.15
N ALA A 80 -3.25 15.14 4.95
CA ALA A 80 -4.25 14.19 4.45
C ALA A 80 -4.31 12.95 5.35
N GLY A 81 -5.47 12.28 5.36
CA GLY A 81 -5.79 11.23 6.33
C GLY A 81 -6.09 9.87 5.71
N ALA A 82 -5.72 9.64 4.44
CA ALA A 82 -5.86 8.32 3.81
C ALA A 82 -4.84 7.32 4.40
N GLN A 83 -4.89 6.10 3.91
CA GLN A 83 -4.17 4.98 4.53
C GLN A 83 -2.64 5.14 4.42
N GLU A 84 -2.11 5.50 3.25
CA GLU A 84 -0.68 5.71 3.06
C GLU A 84 -0.12 6.79 3.99
N GLU A 85 -0.86 7.90 4.14
CA GLU A 85 -0.48 8.98 5.04
C GLU A 85 -0.46 8.54 6.50
N CYS A 86 -1.34 7.62 6.90
CA CYS A 86 -1.34 7.06 8.26
C CYS A 86 -0.06 6.27 8.52
N LEU A 87 0.35 5.37 7.60
CA LEU A 87 1.61 4.63 7.75
C LEU A 87 2.82 5.58 7.77
N CYS A 88 2.85 6.54 6.86
CA CYS A 88 3.92 7.54 6.81
C CYS A 88 4.02 8.41 8.07
N ARG A 89 2.92 8.59 8.82
CA ARG A 89 2.95 9.27 10.11
C ARG A 89 3.45 8.39 11.26
N CYS A 90 3.32 7.06 11.12
CA CYS A 90 3.63 6.10 12.18
C CYS A 90 4.98 5.39 12.00
N SER A 91 5.66 5.59 10.86
CA SER A 91 6.84 4.81 10.48
C SER A 91 7.88 5.63 9.71
N SER A 92 8.99 4.98 9.39
CA SER A 92 10.06 5.54 8.53
C SER A 92 9.71 5.56 7.03
N LEU A 93 8.56 5.01 6.60
CA LEU A 93 8.24 4.77 5.19
C LEU A 93 8.37 6.02 4.30
N TYR A 94 7.83 7.17 4.74
CA TYR A 94 7.91 8.39 3.92
C TYR A 94 9.34 8.71 3.49
N PHE A 95 10.29 8.56 4.40
CA PHE A 95 11.69 8.90 4.18
C PHE A 95 12.41 7.87 3.31
N CYS A 96 11.93 6.62 3.28
CA CYS A 96 12.36 5.61 2.30
C CYS A 96 11.86 5.96 0.89
N LEU A 97 10.62 6.44 0.77
CA LEU A 97 10.01 6.76 -0.51
C LEU A 97 10.47 8.12 -1.07
N ASN A 98 10.79 9.09 -0.20
CA ASN A 98 11.16 10.44 -0.59
C ASN A 98 12.67 10.58 -0.89
N THR A 99 13.19 9.71 -1.74
CA THR A 99 14.58 9.73 -2.22
C THR A 99 14.67 10.13 -3.68
N ASP A 100 15.79 10.69 -4.11
CA ASP A 100 16.02 11.06 -5.51
C ASP A 100 15.84 9.88 -6.46
N ALA A 101 16.24 8.67 -6.04
CA ALA A 101 16.08 7.46 -6.83
C ALA A 101 14.59 7.14 -7.09
N MET A 102 13.75 7.19 -6.05
CA MET A 102 12.31 6.93 -6.18
C MET A 102 11.59 8.05 -6.93
N TRP A 103 12.00 9.29 -6.74
CA TRP A 103 11.47 10.40 -7.54
C TRP A 103 11.74 10.21 -9.03
N LYS A 104 12.97 9.89 -9.41
CA LYS A 104 13.37 9.71 -10.82
C LYS A 104 12.81 8.43 -11.44
N GLY A 105 12.79 7.34 -10.68
CA GLY A 105 12.41 6.03 -11.21
C GLY A 105 10.91 5.72 -11.12
N PHE A 106 10.17 6.30 -10.18
CA PHE A 106 8.76 5.99 -9.94
C PHE A 106 7.86 7.22 -10.06
N TYR A 107 8.02 8.24 -9.19
CA TYR A 107 7.04 9.32 -9.09
C TYR A 107 6.99 10.24 -10.32
N TYR A 108 8.12 10.67 -10.86
CA TYR A 108 8.13 11.50 -12.07
C TYR A 108 7.61 10.78 -13.31
N PRO A 109 7.99 9.52 -13.60
CA PRO A 109 7.38 8.76 -14.69
C PRO A 109 5.86 8.66 -14.59
N HIS A 110 5.33 8.32 -13.41
CA HIS A 110 3.88 8.25 -13.19
C HIS A 110 3.16 9.59 -13.37
N ARG A 111 3.77 10.68 -12.91
CA ARG A 111 3.23 12.03 -13.13
C ARG A 111 3.21 12.41 -14.61
N ASN A 112 4.31 12.18 -15.31
CA ASN A 112 4.48 12.56 -16.71
C ASN A 112 3.65 11.71 -17.66
N ALA A 113 3.28 10.51 -17.27
CA ALA A 113 2.41 9.63 -18.05
C ALA A 113 0.98 10.17 -18.20
N HIS A 114 0.53 11.05 -17.28
CA HIS A 114 -0.84 11.57 -17.25
C HIS A 114 -1.91 10.47 -17.38
N ASN A 115 -1.62 9.28 -16.89
CA ASN A 115 -2.48 8.10 -16.99
C ASN A 115 -3.03 7.74 -15.60
N PRO A 116 -4.32 7.99 -15.33
CA PRO A 116 -4.91 7.66 -14.03
C PRO A 116 -5.06 6.16 -13.77
N ILE A 117 -4.91 5.30 -14.78
CA ILE A 117 -4.92 3.83 -14.59
C ILE A 117 -3.63 3.37 -13.93
N HIS A 118 -2.55 4.12 -14.08
CA HIS A 118 -1.21 3.79 -13.64
C HIS A 118 -0.70 2.45 -14.22
N ASN A 119 0.61 2.31 -14.31
CA ASN A 119 1.26 1.06 -14.70
C ASN A 119 1.44 0.12 -13.49
N ASP A 120 2.12 -1.00 -13.67
CA ASP A 120 2.34 -2.03 -12.66
C ASP A 120 3.72 -1.92 -11.98
N ASP A 121 4.32 -0.72 -11.97
CA ASP A 121 5.56 -0.47 -11.24
C ASP A 121 5.36 -0.66 -9.73
N ILE A 122 6.36 -1.22 -9.09
CA ILE A 122 6.38 -1.51 -7.66
C ILE A 122 7.64 -0.92 -7.02
N ILE A 123 7.50 -0.31 -5.85
CA ILE A 123 8.60 -0.09 -4.92
C ILE A 123 8.46 -1.11 -3.80
N TYR A 124 9.44 -2.00 -3.64
CA TYR A 124 9.58 -2.85 -2.47
C TYR A 124 10.53 -2.20 -1.48
N THR A 125 10.06 -1.94 -0.28
CA THR A 125 10.83 -1.29 0.79
C THR A 125 10.89 -2.23 2.00
N PRO A 126 12.01 -2.91 2.25
CA PRO A 126 12.16 -3.81 3.38
C PRO A 126 12.39 -3.06 4.69
N ALA A 127 12.07 -3.72 5.79
CA ALA A 127 12.39 -3.32 7.17
C ALA A 127 12.02 -1.87 7.51
N VAL A 128 10.83 -1.42 7.08
CA VAL A 128 10.26 -0.13 7.48
C VAL A 128 9.92 -0.19 8.96
N THR A 129 10.57 0.60 9.80
CA THR A 129 10.30 0.63 11.23
C THR A 129 9.02 1.38 11.54
N VAL A 130 8.07 0.72 12.19
CA VAL A 130 6.86 1.29 12.78
C VAL A 130 7.13 1.59 14.24
N PHE A 131 7.05 2.86 14.62
CA PHE A 131 7.38 3.34 15.96
C PHE A 131 6.27 4.16 16.64
N LYS A 132 5.15 4.38 15.95
CA LYS A 132 3.95 5.00 16.54
C LYS A 132 2.74 4.09 16.39
N THR A 133 1.82 4.20 17.34
CA THR A 133 0.54 3.48 17.28
C THR A 133 -0.32 3.94 16.10
N ASP A 134 -0.99 3.00 15.42
CA ASP A 134 -2.01 3.32 14.40
C ASP A 134 -3.38 3.52 15.07
N THR A 135 -3.53 4.65 15.74
CA THR A 135 -4.77 5.06 16.40
C THR A 135 -5.28 6.38 15.83
N ALA A 136 -6.45 6.82 16.27
CA ALA A 136 -6.97 8.14 15.91
C ALA A 136 -6.00 9.28 16.30
N LEU A 137 -5.19 9.08 17.32
CA LEU A 137 -4.11 9.99 17.74
C LEU A 137 -2.82 9.17 17.89
N PRO A 138 -2.00 9.01 16.84
CA PRO A 138 -0.76 8.26 16.88
C PRO A 138 0.19 8.76 17.97
N ARG A 139 0.69 7.85 18.79
CA ARG A 139 1.65 8.13 19.87
C ARG A 139 2.90 7.29 19.70
N LEU A 140 4.05 7.85 20.09
CA LEU A 140 5.30 7.12 20.12
C LEU A 140 5.15 5.91 21.05
N MET A 141 5.51 4.73 20.55
CA MET A 141 5.58 3.49 21.31
C MET A 141 6.90 3.42 22.08
N THR A 142 6.99 2.53 23.07
CA THR A 142 8.30 2.22 23.67
C THR A 142 9.20 1.55 22.64
N GLU A 143 10.51 1.70 22.74
CA GLU A 143 11.44 1.13 21.76
C GLU A 143 11.36 -0.40 21.65
N ASN A 144 10.92 -1.07 22.70
CA ASN A 144 10.72 -2.53 22.70
C ASN A 144 9.47 -2.96 21.92
N ASP A 145 8.52 -2.04 21.70
CA ASP A 145 7.30 -2.30 20.95
C ASP A 145 7.43 -1.90 19.47
N TRP A 146 8.57 -1.33 19.08
CA TRP A 146 8.84 -1.03 17.67
C TRP A 146 9.07 -2.30 16.88
N PHE A 147 8.52 -2.35 15.69
CA PHE A 147 8.64 -3.49 14.80
C PHE A 147 8.88 -3.05 13.36
N ASP A 148 9.46 -3.94 12.59
CA ASP A 148 9.75 -3.71 11.18
C ASP A 148 8.74 -4.45 10.31
N VAL A 149 8.37 -3.84 9.19
CA VAL A 149 7.52 -4.42 8.16
C VAL A 149 8.09 -4.14 6.78
N ASP A 150 7.89 -5.06 5.86
CA ASP A 150 8.17 -4.82 4.45
C ASP A 150 6.95 -4.16 3.81
N VAL A 151 7.19 -3.19 2.94
CA VAL A 151 6.11 -2.45 2.29
C VAL A 151 6.23 -2.54 0.77
N ILE A 152 5.15 -3.02 0.14
CA ILE A 152 4.97 -2.96 -1.32
C ILE A 152 4.15 -1.72 -1.65
N THR A 153 4.76 -0.77 -2.36
CA THR A 153 4.11 0.43 -2.88
C THR A 153 3.77 0.22 -4.35
N CYS A 154 2.49 0.18 -4.67
CA CYS A 154 1.95 0.06 -6.02
C CYS A 154 0.72 0.96 -6.16
N ALA A 155 0.50 1.53 -7.33
CA ALA A 155 -0.62 2.43 -7.56
C ALA A 155 -1.88 1.71 -8.04
N ALA A 156 -3.00 1.95 -7.37
CA ALA A 156 -4.32 1.53 -7.87
C ALA A 156 -4.80 2.46 -8.99
N PRO A 157 -5.68 1.98 -9.89
CA PRO A 157 -6.37 2.85 -10.84
C PRO A 157 -7.12 3.98 -10.11
N ASN A 158 -6.91 5.21 -10.53
CA ASN A 158 -7.57 6.38 -9.98
C ASN A 158 -8.81 6.72 -10.81
N LEU A 159 -9.97 6.20 -10.42
CA LEU A 159 -11.23 6.34 -11.14
C LEU A 159 -12.10 7.50 -10.63
N ARG A 160 -11.53 8.43 -9.88
CA ARG A 160 -12.23 9.64 -9.44
C ARG A 160 -12.68 10.47 -10.65
N LEU A 161 -13.81 11.17 -10.50
CA LEU A 161 -14.28 12.14 -11.52
C LEU A 161 -13.28 13.27 -11.77
N ARG A 162 -12.47 13.59 -10.76
CA ARG A 162 -11.38 14.58 -10.85
C ARG A 162 -10.11 13.94 -10.30
N PRO A 163 -9.38 13.16 -11.11
CA PRO A 163 -8.15 12.51 -10.70
C PRO A 163 -7.04 13.49 -10.39
N THR A 164 -6.93 14.60 -11.15
CA THR A 164 -6.01 15.69 -10.88
C THR A 164 -6.50 16.60 -9.76
N ASN A 165 -5.58 17.21 -9.03
CA ASN A 165 -5.89 18.18 -7.99
C ASN A 165 -4.77 19.22 -7.86
N ARG A 166 -4.96 20.23 -6.96
CA ARG A 166 -3.99 21.31 -6.73
C ARG A 166 -2.56 20.84 -6.44
N TYR A 167 -2.42 19.72 -5.76
CA TYR A 167 -1.13 19.16 -5.32
C TYR A 167 -0.59 18.11 -6.28
N ASN A 168 -1.42 17.67 -7.20
CA ASN A 168 -1.10 16.61 -8.15
C ASN A 168 -1.78 16.85 -9.49
N PRO A 169 -1.31 17.86 -10.26
CA PRO A 169 -1.90 18.22 -11.55
C PRO A 169 -1.63 17.18 -12.65
N ALA A 170 -0.73 16.23 -12.42
CA ALA A 170 -0.31 15.24 -13.42
C ALA A 170 -1.03 13.87 -13.31
N ASP A 171 -2.13 13.78 -12.56
CA ASP A 171 -2.93 12.54 -12.42
C ASP A 171 -3.71 12.16 -13.71
N GLY A 172 -3.70 13.00 -14.72
CA GLY A 172 -4.45 12.79 -15.96
C GLY A 172 -5.94 13.13 -15.84
N ASP A 173 -6.70 12.71 -16.86
CA ASP A 173 -8.14 12.93 -16.96
C ASP A 173 -8.95 11.78 -16.34
N ALA A 174 -10.21 12.09 -16.00
CA ALA A 174 -11.14 11.08 -15.53
C ALA A 174 -11.37 9.98 -16.58
N VAL A 175 -11.26 8.74 -16.18
CA VAL A 175 -11.52 7.60 -17.05
C VAL A 175 -12.66 6.75 -16.51
N ARG A 176 -13.35 6.08 -17.45
CA ARG A 176 -14.33 5.05 -17.11
C ARG A 176 -13.80 3.71 -17.58
N VAL A 177 -13.72 2.76 -16.67
CA VAL A 177 -13.29 1.40 -16.93
C VAL A 177 -14.48 0.48 -16.72
N ARG A 178 -14.76 -0.42 -17.68
CA ARG A 178 -15.81 -1.43 -17.51
C ARG A 178 -15.40 -2.44 -16.44
N ASP A 179 -16.33 -2.97 -15.69
CA ASP A 179 -16.07 -3.91 -14.60
C ASP A 179 -15.22 -5.10 -15.04
N LYS A 180 -15.41 -5.62 -16.26
CA LYS A 180 -14.60 -6.71 -16.81
C LYS A 180 -13.13 -6.30 -16.99
N ASP A 181 -12.87 -5.11 -17.50
CA ASP A 181 -11.52 -4.60 -17.74
C ASP A 181 -10.84 -4.23 -16.40
N LEU A 182 -11.61 -3.68 -15.47
CA LEU A 182 -11.16 -3.38 -14.11
C LEU A 182 -10.76 -4.66 -13.36
N LEU A 183 -11.54 -5.74 -13.52
CA LEU A 183 -11.23 -7.04 -12.94
C LEU A 183 -9.84 -7.53 -13.39
N LEU A 184 -9.59 -7.54 -14.70
CA LEU A 184 -8.31 -7.97 -15.26
C LEU A 184 -7.14 -7.09 -14.80
N LEU A 185 -7.34 -5.77 -14.72
CA LEU A 185 -6.33 -4.84 -14.20
C LEU A 185 -5.96 -5.17 -12.75
N HIS A 186 -6.96 -5.39 -11.90
CA HIS A 186 -6.71 -5.73 -10.50
C HIS A 186 -6.07 -7.11 -10.33
N GLU A 187 -6.49 -8.11 -11.10
CA GLU A 187 -5.88 -9.45 -11.09
C GLU A 187 -4.40 -9.38 -11.48
N LYS A 188 -4.06 -8.64 -12.56
CA LYS A 188 -2.67 -8.45 -13.00
C LYS A 188 -1.81 -7.77 -11.92
N LYS A 189 -2.28 -6.65 -11.37
CA LYS A 189 -1.56 -5.92 -10.33
C LYS A 189 -1.36 -6.77 -9.07
N LEU A 190 -2.41 -7.47 -8.63
CA LEU A 190 -2.35 -8.31 -7.44
C LEU A 190 -1.36 -9.46 -7.61
N ARG A 191 -1.40 -10.19 -8.74
CA ARG A 191 -0.42 -11.25 -9.03
C ARG A 191 1.01 -10.73 -8.93
N ARG A 192 1.29 -9.59 -9.55
CA ARG A 192 2.63 -8.99 -9.51
C ARG A 192 3.07 -8.62 -8.09
N MET A 193 2.17 -8.05 -7.27
CA MET A 193 2.47 -7.75 -5.87
C MET A 193 2.74 -9.03 -5.06
N LEU A 194 1.93 -10.08 -5.25
CA LEU A 194 2.09 -11.35 -4.55
C LEU A 194 3.38 -12.07 -4.98
N ASP A 195 3.70 -12.07 -6.28
CA ASP A 195 4.95 -12.65 -6.79
C ASP A 195 6.17 -11.98 -6.13
N VAL A 196 6.17 -10.65 -6.03
CA VAL A 196 7.23 -9.91 -5.34
C VAL A 196 7.28 -10.31 -3.86
N ALA A 197 6.15 -10.39 -3.18
CA ALA A 197 6.12 -10.78 -1.76
C ALA A 197 6.67 -12.19 -1.54
N VAL A 198 6.33 -13.15 -2.40
CA VAL A 198 6.86 -14.53 -2.32
C VAL A 198 8.36 -14.56 -2.57
N MET A 199 8.84 -13.82 -3.58
CA MET A 199 10.28 -13.74 -3.90
C MET A 199 11.11 -13.12 -2.78
N GLU A 200 10.52 -12.22 -2.01
CA GLU A 200 11.18 -11.60 -0.84
C GLU A 200 11.01 -12.42 0.44
N GLY A 201 10.43 -13.62 0.35
CA GLY A 201 10.33 -14.57 1.48
C GLY A 201 9.26 -14.20 2.51
N THR A 202 8.24 -13.45 2.11
CA THR A 202 7.14 -13.03 3.00
C THR A 202 6.33 -14.24 3.45
N GLU A 203 6.18 -14.43 4.76
CA GLU A 203 5.33 -15.49 5.33
C GLU A 203 3.90 -15.06 5.59
N THR A 204 3.71 -13.78 5.92
CA THR A 204 2.40 -13.17 6.20
C THR A 204 2.23 -11.92 5.38
N ILE A 205 1.18 -11.88 4.55
CA ILE A 205 0.85 -10.70 3.76
C ILE A 205 -0.43 -10.04 4.28
N ILE A 206 -0.40 -8.70 4.35
CA ILE A 206 -1.56 -7.88 4.70
C ILE A 206 -1.97 -7.08 3.47
N LEU A 207 -3.17 -7.36 2.99
CA LEU A 207 -3.80 -6.72 1.83
C LEU A 207 -4.96 -5.82 2.28
N GLY A 208 -5.45 -4.96 1.39
CA GLY A 208 -6.60 -4.10 1.66
C GLY A 208 -7.61 -4.07 0.53
N ALA A 209 -8.60 -3.20 0.66
CA ALA A 209 -9.55 -2.88 -0.40
C ALA A 209 -8.88 -1.90 -1.40
N PHE A 210 -7.91 -2.41 -2.17
CA PHE A 210 -7.01 -1.66 -3.03
C PHE A 210 -7.75 -0.75 -4.01
N GLY A 211 -7.58 0.56 -3.87
CA GLY A 211 -8.24 1.58 -4.68
C GLY A 211 -9.73 1.81 -4.38
N CYS A 212 -10.37 1.07 -3.46
CA CYS A 212 -11.81 1.21 -3.18
C CYS A 212 -12.16 2.44 -2.34
N GLY A 213 -11.16 3.13 -1.80
CA GLY A 213 -11.35 4.37 -1.04
C GLY A 213 -11.40 5.60 -1.94
N ALA A 214 -10.40 6.48 -1.78
CA ALA A 214 -10.30 7.74 -2.52
C ALA A 214 -10.24 7.59 -4.05
N PHE A 215 -9.82 6.44 -4.56
CA PHE A 215 -9.72 6.19 -6.01
C PHE A 215 -10.98 5.60 -6.64
N CYS A 216 -12.04 5.38 -5.87
CA CYS A 216 -13.38 5.03 -6.32
C CYS A 216 -13.46 3.75 -7.19
N ASN A 217 -12.58 2.77 -7.00
CA ASN A 217 -12.72 1.48 -7.65
C ASN A 217 -13.93 0.74 -7.07
N ASN A 218 -14.63 -0.03 -7.91
CA ASN A 218 -15.78 -0.83 -7.50
C ASN A 218 -15.35 -1.96 -6.54
N PRO A 219 -15.73 -1.95 -5.25
CA PRO A 219 -15.25 -2.92 -4.27
C PRO A 219 -15.70 -4.37 -4.56
N GLU A 220 -16.83 -4.57 -5.25
CA GLU A 220 -17.26 -5.91 -5.69
C GLU A 220 -16.27 -6.51 -6.69
N VAL A 221 -15.84 -5.70 -7.66
CA VAL A 221 -14.87 -6.10 -8.69
C VAL A 221 -13.50 -6.37 -8.06
N VAL A 222 -13.06 -5.49 -7.19
CA VAL A 222 -11.76 -5.63 -6.52
C VAL A 222 -11.74 -6.86 -5.61
N ALA A 223 -12.79 -7.10 -4.83
CA ALA A 223 -12.88 -8.30 -4.00
C ALA A 223 -12.92 -9.58 -4.84
N LEU A 224 -13.61 -9.57 -5.98
CA LEU A 224 -13.64 -10.70 -6.92
C LEU A 224 -12.24 -10.97 -7.52
N ALA A 225 -11.52 -9.92 -7.92
CA ALA A 225 -10.14 -10.06 -8.39
C ALA A 225 -9.24 -10.73 -7.34
N ASN A 226 -9.37 -10.29 -6.08
CA ASN A 226 -8.64 -10.87 -4.97
C ASN A 226 -9.00 -12.35 -4.78
N LYS A 227 -10.29 -12.69 -4.80
CA LYS A 227 -10.75 -14.09 -4.70
C LYS A 227 -10.20 -14.97 -5.83
N ASN A 228 -10.17 -14.47 -7.06
CA ASN A 228 -9.68 -15.23 -8.21
C ASN A 228 -8.18 -15.52 -8.09
N VAL A 229 -7.40 -14.51 -7.70
CA VAL A 229 -5.94 -14.61 -7.66
C VAL A 229 -5.44 -15.36 -6.43
N ILE A 230 -6.01 -15.09 -5.24
CA ILE A 230 -5.45 -15.59 -3.99
C ILE A 230 -5.44 -17.12 -3.90
N LYS A 231 -6.34 -17.79 -4.60
CA LYS A 231 -6.43 -19.25 -4.67
C LYS A 231 -5.14 -19.91 -5.13
N ASP A 232 -4.41 -19.23 -6.03
CA ASP A 232 -3.15 -19.74 -6.57
C ASP A 232 -2.00 -19.57 -5.53
N TYR A 233 -2.19 -18.75 -4.49
CA TYR A 233 -1.17 -18.39 -3.50
C TYR A 233 -1.42 -18.96 -2.10
N LEU A 234 -2.44 -19.83 -1.92
CA LEU A 234 -2.77 -20.37 -0.60
C LEU A 234 -1.63 -21.16 0.03
N HIS A 235 -0.77 -21.79 -0.77
CA HIS A 235 0.41 -22.49 -0.29
C HIS A 235 1.70 -21.66 -0.33
N ALA A 236 1.63 -20.39 -0.77
CA ALA A 236 2.77 -19.50 -0.84
C ALA A 236 2.97 -18.64 0.43
N PHE A 237 1.96 -18.57 1.30
CA PHE A 237 1.98 -17.80 2.54
C PHE A 237 1.47 -18.65 3.72
N LYS A 238 1.86 -18.29 4.94
CA LYS A 238 1.26 -18.84 6.17
C LYS A 238 -0.05 -18.14 6.53
N ASN A 239 -0.08 -16.81 6.33
CA ASN A 239 -1.26 -15.99 6.61
C ASN A 239 -1.48 -14.96 5.52
N ILE A 240 -2.74 -14.74 5.17
CA ILE A 240 -3.20 -13.69 4.26
C ILE A 240 -4.29 -12.92 4.98
N GLU A 241 -4.03 -11.68 5.38
CA GLU A 241 -5.01 -10.84 6.04
C GLU A 241 -5.48 -9.74 5.09
N TYR A 242 -6.79 -9.61 4.92
CA TYR A 242 -7.44 -8.46 4.30
C TYR A 242 -7.87 -7.48 5.39
N ALA A 243 -7.06 -6.49 5.63
CA ALA A 243 -7.36 -5.43 6.59
C ALA A 243 -8.14 -4.30 5.89
N VAL A 244 -9.47 -4.27 6.06
CA VAL A 244 -10.35 -3.34 5.38
C VAL A 244 -10.81 -2.26 6.33
N TYR A 245 -10.48 -1.00 6.00
CA TYR A 245 -10.86 0.15 6.81
C TYR A 245 -12.38 0.39 6.80
N CYS A 246 -12.91 0.61 7.99
CA CYS A 246 -14.28 1.05 8.22
C CYS A 246 -14.28 2.43 8.88
N SER A 247 -14.98 3.39 8.30
CA SER A 247 -15.28 4.64 8.99
C SER A 247 -16.49 4.46 9.92
N PRO A 248 -16.67 5.34 10.92
CA PRO A 248 -17.90 5.33 11.72
C PRO A 248 -19.13 5.45 10.81
N GLY A 249 -20.00 4.43 10.82
CA GLY A 249 -21.23 4.37 10.01
C GLY A 249 -21.08 3.87 8.58
N ASP A 250 -19.84 3.55 8.11
CA ASP A 250 -19.62 2.96 6.79
C ASP A 250 -18.66 1.77 6.87
N ASP A 251 -19.18 0.57 6.76
CA ASP A 251 -18.46 -0.70 6.69
C ASP A 251 -18.71 -1.44 5.36
N ARG A 252 -19.17 -0.73 4.32
CA ARG A 252 -19.56 -1.30 3.03
C ARG A 252 -18.44 -2.13 2.40
N ASN A 253 -17.22 -1.58 2.31
CA ASN A 253 -16.10 -2.30 1.71
C ASN A 253 -15.77 -3.56 2.51
N TYR A 254 -15.78 -3.50 3.83
CA TYR A 254 -15.54 -4.66 4.69
C TYR A 254 -16.57 -5.77 4.43
N ARG A 255 -17.87 -5.44 4.44
CA ARG A 255 -18.94 -6.45 4.21
C ARG A 255 -18.82 -7.11 2.84
N ILE A 256 -18.42 -6.34 1.81
CA ILE A 256 -18.20 -6.88 0.46
C ILE A 256 -17.04 -7.87 0.47
N PHE A 257 -15.89 -7.47 1.00
CA PHE A 257 -14.71 -8.33 1.08
C PHE A 257 -14.97 -9.57 1.93
N GLU A 258 -15.57 -9.42 3.11
CA GLU A 258 -15.95 -10.55 3.97
C GLU A 258 -16.85 -11.55 3.24
N ARG A 259 -17.88 -11.07 2.55
CA ARG A 259 -18.81 -11.93 1.80
C ARG A 259 -18.12 -12.64 0.63
N VAL A 260 -17.33 -11.92 -0.16
CA VAL A 260 -16.71 -12.46 -1.39
C VAL A 260 -15.59 -13.43 -1.07
N LEU A 261 -14.79 -13.16 -0.04
CA LEU A 261 -13.63 -13.97 0.36
C LEU A 261 -13.96 -15.09 1.35
N ARG A 262 -15.20 -15.17 1.85
CA ARG A 262 -15.64 -16.17 2.84
C ARG A 262 -15.47 -17.63 2.37
N LEU A 263 -15.35 -17.85 1.08
CA LEU A 263 -15.29 -19.18 0.43
C LEU A 263 -13.92 -19.44 -0.24
N VAL A 264 -12.88 -18.79 0.25
CA VAL A 264 -11.50 -19.08 -0.16
C VAL A 264 -10.85 -19.98 0.85
#